data_7eb8b5299e874fdc18137bb4f02f55bd
#
_entry.id   7eb8b5299e874fdc18137bb4f02f55bd
#
_cell.length_a   1.000
_cell.length_b   1.000
_cell.length_c   1.000
_cell.angle_alpha   90.00
_cell.angle_beta   90.00
_cell.angle_gamma   90.00
#
_symmetry.space_group_name_H-M   'P 1'
#
loop_
_entity.id
_entity.type
_entity.pdbx_description
1 polymer ?
#
loop_
_entity_poly.entity_id
_entity_poly.type
_entity_poly.pdbx_seq_one_letter_code
_entity_poly.pdbx_strand_id
1 'polypeptide(L)'
;MSNTFPFAAIVGQEDMKLAMIMTAIDPKIGGVLVFGDRGTGKSTAVRGLASLLPPINSVEGCPVNSRSLDEIPPWSENTSKKITEIPMPVVDLPLGIGADRVTGALDIEKALVDGVKSFQPGLLAKANRGYLYIDEVNLLEDHIVDLLLDVSQSGENVIEREGLSIRHASDLSLIHI
;
A
#
# COMPACT_ATOMS: atom_id res chain seq x y z
N MET A 1 -7.33 -1.18 21.10
CA MET A 1 -8.15 -1.70 19.96
C MET A 1 -8.85 -0.50 19.37
N SER A 2 -8.52 -0.10 18.15
CA SER A 2 -9.25 0.98 17.47
C SER A 2 -10.68 0.49 17.23
N ASN A 3 -11.65 1.27 17.65
CA ASN A 3 -13.07 0.92 17.51
C ASN A 3 -13.48 1.19 16.05
N THR A 4 -13.05 0.32 15.14
CA THR A 4 -13.38 0.44 13.71
C THR A 4 -14.85 0.10 13.53
N PHE A 5 -15.59 0.96 12.79
CA PHE A 5 -16.99 0.72 12.52
C PHE A 5 -17.15 -0.56 11.67
N PRO A 6 -18.02 -1.51 12.06
CA PRO A 6 -18.14 -2.78 11.34
C PRO A 6 -18.60 -2.57 9.90
N PHE A 7 -17.93 -3.22 8.96
CA PHE A 7 -18.28 -3.16 7.53
C PHE A 7 -19.73 -3.57 7.25
N ALA A 8 -20.20 -4.62 7.92
CA ALA A 8 -21.57 -5.13 7.78
C ALA A 8 -22.65 -4.16 8.34
N ALA A 9 -22.27 -3.23 9.21
CA ALA A 9 -23.19 -2.24 9.78
C ALA A 9 -23.37 -0.99 8.90
N ILE A 10 -22.63 -0.89 7.80
CA ILE A 10 -22.78 0.21 6.83
C ILE A 10 -24.07 0.00 6.07
N VAL A 11 -25.00 0.92 6.23
CA VAL A 11 -26.31 0.89 5.56
C VAL A 11 -26.21 1.55 4.18
N GLY A 12 -26.77 0.91 3.17
CA GLY A 12 -26.70 1.36 1.79
C GLY A 12 -25.33 1.08 1.13
N GLN A 13 -25.10 1.73 -0.02
CA GLN A 13 -23.88 1.63 -0.81
C GLN A 13 -23.48 0.18 -1.19
N GLU A 14 -24.47 -0.61 -1.57
CA GLU A 14 -24.30 -2.04 -1.85
C GLU A 14 -23.28 -2.29 -2.97
N ASP A 15 -23.33 -1.47 -4.05
CA ASP A 15 -22.39 -1.60 -5.18
C ASP A 15 -20.94 -1.32 -4.76
N MET A 16 -20.72 -0.29 -3.92
CA MET A 16 -19.40 0.01 -3.37
C MET A 16 -18.88 -1.14 -2.49
N LYS A 17 -19.74 -1.64 -1.59
CA LYS A 17 -19.39 -2.76 -0.71
C LYS A 17 -19.06 -4.01 -1.53
N LEU A 18 -19.87 -4.31 -2.55
CA LEU A 18 -19.63 -5.45 -3.43
C LEU A 18 -18.31 -5.31 -4.18
N ALA A 19 -18.05 -4.15 -4.79
CA ALA A 19 -16.79 -3.88 -5.49
C ALA A 19 -15.57 -4.05 -4.59
N MET A 20 -15.63 -3.53 -3.37
CA MET A 20 -14.55 -3.71 -2.38
C MET A 20 -14.35 -5.18 -1.99
N ILE A 21 -15.42 -5.93 -1.81
CA ILE A 21 -15.34 -7.37 -1.53
C ILE A 21 -14.71 -8.13 -2.71
N MET A 22 -15.05 -7.76 -3.94
CA MET A 22 -14.48 -8.39 -5.14
C MET A 22 -12.96 -8.21 -5.20
N THR A 23 -12.43 -7.02 -4.88
CA THR A 23 -10.97 -6.80 -4.82
C THR A 23 -10.30 -7.55 -3.68
N ALA A 24 -11.03 -7.82 -2.60
CA ALA A 24 -10.52 -8.64 -1.50
C ALA A 24 -10.42 -10.13 -1.87
N ILE A 25 -11.35 -10.61 -2.74
CA ILE A 25 -11.37 -12.01 -3.22
C ILE A 25 -10.33 -12.23 -4.31
N ASP A 26 -10.23 -11.28 -5.25
CA ASP A 26 -9.29 -11.33 -6.37
C ASP A 26 -8.46 -10.04 -6.46
N PRO A 27 -7.26 -10.00 -5.86
CA PRO A 27 -6.37 -8.84 -5.93
C PRO A 27 -5.97 -8.44 -7.37
N LYS A 28 -6.08 -9.36 -8.34
CA LYS A 28 -5.77 -9.08 -9.76
C LYS A 28 -6.72 -8.06 -10.40
N ILE A 29 -7.84 -7.76 -9.77
CA ILE A 29 -8.73 -6.66 -10.18
C ILE A 29 -7.99 -5.31 -10.10
N GLY A 30 -6.93 -5.21 -9.28
CA GLY A 30 -6.06 -4.03 -9.18
C GLY A 30 -6.64 -2.92 -8.34
N GLY A 31 -7.96 -2.69 -8.33
CA GLY A 31 -8.55 -1.66 -7.47
C GLY A 31 -10.00 -1.32 -7.79
N VAL A 32 -10.53 -0.37 -7.02
CA VAL A 32 -11.90 0.16 -7.15
C VAL A 32 -11.85 1.68 -7.15
N LEU A 33 -12.53 2.30 -8.11
CA LEU A 33 -12.82 3.72 -8.13
C LEU A 33 -14.25 3.97 -7.64
N VAL A 34 -14.39 4.69 -6.54
CA VAL A 34 -15.67 4.99 -5.91
C VAL A 34 -16.03 6.45 -6.12
N PHE A 35 -16.99 6.74 -6.96
CA PHE A 35 -17.56 8.07 -7.11
C PHE A 35 -18.63 8.30 -6.05
N GLY A 36 -18.71 9.53 -5.53
CA GLY A 36 -19.77 9.93 -4.61
C GLY A 36 -19.37 11.09 -3.71
N ASP A 37 -20.37 11.71 -3.08
CA ASP A 37 -20.20 12.90 -2.27
C ASP A 37 -19.32 12.67 -1.05
N ARG A 38 -18.76 13.75 -0.53
CA ARG A 38 -18.00 13.74 0.75
C ARG A 38 -18.89 13.34 1.91
N GLY A 39 -18.32 12.67 2.89
CA GLY A 39 -19.05 12.28 4.09
C GLY A 39 -19.94 11.05 3.98
N THR A 40 -19.91 10.33 2.87
CA THR A 40 -20.71 9.12 2.65
C THR A 40 -20.14 7.84 3.29
N GLY A 41 -19.10 7.96 4.13
CA GLY A 41 -18.53 6.85 4.88
C GLY A 41 -17.57 5.94 4.09
N LYS A 42 -17.07 6.39 2.93
CA LYS A 42 -16.18 5.60 2.06
C LYS A 42 -14.91 5.12 2.79
N SER A 43 -14.20 6.03 3.45
CA SER A 43 -13.00 5.69 4.25
C SER A 43 -13.32 4.76 5.42
N THR A 44 -14.49 4.89 6.01
CA THR A 44 -14.99 3.98 7.05
C THR A 44 -15.21 2.58 6.49
N ALA A 45 -15.73 2.47 5.27
CA ALA A 45 -15.95 1.20 4.60
C ALA A 45 -14.61 0.47 4.32
N VAL A 46 -13.61 1.18 3.82
CA VAL A 46 -12.27 0.61 3.56
C VAL A 46 -11.66 0.03 4.84
N ARG A 47 -11.69 0.81 5.92
CA ARG A 47 -11.14 0.35 7.21
C ARG A 47 -11.97 -0.78 7.82
N GLY A 48 -13.30 -0.72 7.65
CA GLY A 48 -14.21 -1.77 8.06
C GLY A 48 -13.96 -3.08 7.33
N LEU A 49 -13.74 -3.03 6.01
CA LEU A 49 -13.38 -4.20 5.21
C LEU A 49 -12.04 -4.80 5.67
N ALA A 50 -11.01 -3.97 5.79
CA ALA A 50 -9.69 -4.45 6.22
C ALA A 50 -9.72 -5.14 7.58
N SER A 51 -10.54 -4.65 8.52
CA SER A 51 -10.72 -5.30 9.82
C SER A 51 -11.49 -6.62 9.77
N LEU A 52 -12.24 -6.86 8.70
CA LEU A 52 -12.98 -8.10 8.46
C LEU A 52 -12.10 -9.19 7.85
N LEU A 53 -11.07 -8.79 7.10
CA LEU A 53 -10.19 -9.73 6.42
C LEU A 53 -9.25 -10.44 7.41
N PRO A 54 -8.86 -11.69 7.08
CA PRO A 54 -7.91 -12.41 7.92
C PRO A 54 -6.56 -11.68 7.98
N PRO A 55 -5.82 -11.82 9.08
CA PRO A 55 -4.45 -11.32 9.14
C PRO A 55 -3.57 -12.02 8.10
N ILE A 56 -2.50 -11.36 7.70
CA ILE A 56 -1.53 -11.92 6.75
C ILE A 56 -0.24 -12.30 7.47
N ASN A 57 0.40 -13.37 7.01
CA ASN A 57 1.74 -13.72 7.46
C ASN A 57 2.76 -12.77 6.85
N SER A 58 3.63 -12.21 7.67
CA SER A 58 4.71 -11.31 7.25
C SER A 58 5.99 -11.61 8.02
N VAL A 59 7.12 -11.46 7.36
CA VAL A 59 8.43 -11.48 8.03
C VAL A 59 8.53 -10.24 8.93
N GLU A 60 8.81 -10.45 10.20
CA GLU A 60 8.89 -9.40 11.20
C GLU A 60 9.95 -8.36 10.84
N GLY A 61 9.55 -7.07 10.78
CA GLY A 61 10.44 -5.97 10.41
C GLY A 61 10.69 -5.84 8.91
N CYS A 62 10.08 -6.67 8.06
CA CYS A 62 10.23 -6.52 6.62
C CYS A 62 9.38 -5.34 6.10
N PRO A 63 9.99 -4.35 5.43
CA PRO A 63 9.27 -3.15 4.98
C PRO A 63 8.27 -3.39 3.85
N VAL A 64 8.35 -4.54 3.19
CA VAL A 64 7.44 -4.92 2.09
C VAL A 64 6.50 -6.07 2.47
N ASN A 65 6.33 -6.34 3.75
CA ASN A 65 5.44 -7.41 4.25
C ASN A 65 5.67 -8.77 3.56
N SER A 66 6.93 -9.15 3.30
CA SER A 66 7.29 -10.41 2.63
C SER A 66 6.67 -11.60 3.33
N ARG A 67 6.18 -12.56 2.57
CA ARG A 67 5.48 -13.76 3.03
C ARG A 67 6.43 -14.77 3.66
N SER A 68 7.62 -14.86 3.07
CA SER A 68 8.69 -15.79 3.45
C SER A 68 10.04 -15.08 3.47
N LEU A 69 11.04 -15.76 4.01
CA LEU A 69 12.41 -15.24 4.08
C LEU A 69 13.05 -15.08 2.69
N ASP A 70 12.64 -15.88 1.72
CA ASP A 70 13.17 -15.87 0.36
C ASP A 70 12.66 -14.66 -0.45
N GLU A 71 11.55 -14.06 -0.01
CA GLU A 71 10.95 -12.88 -0.65
C GLU A 71 11.48 -11.56 -0.06
N ILE A 72 12.36 -11.61 0.94
CA ILE A 72 12.91 -10.39 1.54
C ILE A 72 13.79 -9.68 0.50
N PRO A 73 13.52 -8.39 0.20
CA PRO A 73 14.36 -7.65 -0.74
C PRO A 73 15.80 -7.56 -0.23
N PRO A 74 16.81 -7.68 -1.13
CA PRO A 74 18.22 -7.63 -0.74
C PRO A 74 18.64 -6.33 -0.05
N TRP A 75 17.91 -5.23 -0.31
CA TRP A 75 18.15 -3.92 0.29
C TRP A 75 17.52 -3.76 1.68
N SER A 76 16.70 -4.73 2.11
CA SER A 76 16.03 -4.67 3.41
C SER A 76 17.01 -4.99 4.54
N GLU A 77 17.31 -3.99 5.34
CA GLU A 77 18.13 -4.13 6.54
C GLU A 77 17.29 -4.52 7.75
N ASN A 78 17.89 -5.18 8.73
CA ASN A 78 17.31 -5.47 10.05
C ASN A 78 16.00 -6.29 10.05
N THR A 79 15.78 -7.16 9.07
CA THR A 79 14.65 -8.08 9.10
C THR A 79 14.91 -9.25 10.04
N SER A 80 13.91 -9.58 10.85
CA SER A 80 13.94 -10.79 11.67
C SER A 80 13.76 -12.04 10.80
N LYS A 81 14.26 -13.18 11.26
CA LYS A 81 13.97 -14.48 10.61
C LYS A 81 12.63 -15.08 11.06
N LYS A 82 11.84 -14.31 11.79
CA LYS A 82 10.55 -14.74 12.34
C LYS A 82 9.41 -14.29 11.44
N ILE A 83 8.46 -15.18 11.20
CA ILE A 83 7.19 -14.88 10.53
C ILE A 83 6.14 -14.65 11.60
N THR A 84 5.41 -13.54 11.47
CA THR A 84 4.34 -13.13 12.38
C THR A 84 3.07 -12.82 11.61
N GLU A 85 1.92 -12.97 12.26
CA GLU A 85 0.66 -12.47 11.70
C GLU A 85 0.53 -10.98 11.96
N ILE A 86 0.22 -10.23 10.90
CA ILE A 86 -0.08 -8.79 10.97
C ILE A 86 -1.48 -8.54 10.43
N PRO A 87 -2.19 -7.51 10.90
CA PRO A 87 -3.45 -7.08 10.29
C PRO A 87 -3.25 -6.75 8.82
N MET A 88 -4.30 -6.91 8.00
CA MET A 88 -4.28 -6.48 6.60
C MET A 88 -3.83 -5.01 6.50
N PRO A 89 -2.75 -4.70 5.77
CA PRO A 89 -2.27 -3.33 5.64
C PRO A 89 -3.30 -2.43 4.94
N VAL A 90 -3.55 -1.27 5.53
CA VAL A 90 -4.29 -0.17 4.88
C VAL A 90 -3.45 1.08 5.03
N VAL A 91 -2.99 1.58 3.92
CA VAL A 91 -2.11 2.74 3.86
C VAL A 91 -2.84 3.90 3.20
N ASP A 92 -2.92 5.01 3.88
CA ASP A 92 -3.50 6.24 3.32
C ASP A 92 -2.43 6.96 2.47
N LEU A 93 -2.81 7.39 1.28
CA LEU A 93 -1.99 8.26 0.44
C LEU A 93 -2.36 9.73 0.71
N PRO A 94 -1.49 10.53 1.33
CA PRO A 94 -1.77 11.93 1.56
C PRO A 94 -1.76 12.74 0.27
N LEU A 95 -2.63 13.75 0.18
CA LEU A 95 -2.60 14.74 -0.90
C LEU A 95 -1.27 15.53 -0.88
N GLY A 96 -0.78 15.88 -2.07
CA GLY A 96 0.47 16.63 -2.21
C GLY A 96 1.74 15.85 -1.84
N ILE A 97 1.65 14.53 -1.79
CA ILE A 97 2.81 13.67 -1.54
C ILE A 97 3.74 13.64 -2.76
N GLY A 98 5.04 13.77 -2.53
CA GLY A 98 6.03 13.61 -3.61
C GLY A 98 6.24 12.14 -4.00
N ALA A 99 6.60 11.90 -5.27
CA ALA A 99 6.84 10.57 -5.83
C ALA A 99 7.82 9.74 -4.99
N ASP A 100 8.86 10.37 -4.45
CA ASP A 100 9.87 9.70 -3.62
C ASP A 100 9.30 9.10 -2.34
N ARG A 101 8.28 9.71 -1.77
CA ARG A 101 7.60 9.17 -0.59
C ARG A 101 6.60 8.07 -0.95
N VAL A 102 6.13 8.04 -2.19
CA VAL A 102 5.26 6.98 -2.71
C VAL A 102 6.08 5.73 -3.02
N THR A 103 7.09 5.88 -3.88
CA THR A 103 7.92 4.76 -4.35
C THR A 103 9.00 4.36 -3.36
N GLY A 104 9.59 5.34 -2.70
CA GLY A 104 10.82 5.24 -1.92
C GLY A 104 11.95 6.00 -2.59
N ALA A 105 13.00 6.29 -1.83
CA ALA A 105 14.13 7.09 -2.26
C ALA A 105 15.44 6.62 -1.65
N LEU A 106 16.57 7.18 -2.12
CA LEU A 106 17.85 7.04 -1.47
C LEU A 106 17.81 7.74 -0.10
N ASP A 107 18.30 7.08 0.94
CA ASP A 107 18.54 7.69 2.24
C ASP A 107 19.79 8.58 2.17
N ILE A 108 19.56 9.85 1.86
CA ILE A 108 20.64 10.84 1.67
C ILE A 108 21.42 11.04 2.97
N GLU A 109 20.77 10.98 4.12
CA GLU A 109 21.38 11.17 5.41
C GLU A 109 22.41 10.05 5.70
N LYS A 110 22.02 8.78 5.53
CA LYS A 110 22.91 7.64 5.64
C LYS A 110 24.04 7.68 4.60
N ALA A 111 23.71 8.08 3.38
CA ALA A 111 24.72 8.19 2.31
C ALA A 111 25.80 9.24 2.64
N LEU A 112 25.44 10.35 3.26
CA LEU A 112 26.37 11.42 3.64
C LEU A 112 27.17 11.11 4.91
N VAL A 113 26.52 10.47 5.90
CA VAL A 113 27.17 10.19 7.20
C VAL A 113 28.02 8.93 7.14
N ASP A 114 27.47 7.85 6.59
CA ASP A 114 28.08 6.52 6.63
C ASP A 114 28.77 6.14 5.30
N GLY A 115 28.58 6.93 4.25
CA GLY A 115 29.07 6.62 2.90
C GLY A 115 28.38 5.40 2.25
N VAL A 116 27.27 4.93 2.83
CA VAL A 116 26.54 3.75 2.38
C VAL A 116 25.24 4.16 1.72
N LYS A 117 25.04 3.72 0.47
CA LYS A 117 23.74 3.90 -0.22
C LYS A 117 22.72 2.96 0.41
N SER A 118 21.75 3.52 1.13
CA SER A 118 20.63 2.82 1.73
C SER A 118 19.32 3.27 1.08
N PHE A 119 18.37 2.37 0.96
CA PHE A 119 17.04 2.67 0.39
C PHE A 119 16.02 2.89 1.51
N GLN A 120 15.29 4.00 1.43
CA GLN A 120 14.17 4.29 2.29
C GLN A 120 12.86 3.91 1.58
N PRO A 121 12.17 2.84 2.01
CA PRO A 121 10.96 2.37 1.36
C PRO A 121 9.80 3.36 1.50
N GLY A 122 9.04 3.52 0.41
CA GLY A 122 7.88 4.40 0.33
C GLY A 122 6.58 3.75 0.81
N LEU A 123 5.44 4.42 0.49
CA LEU A 123 4.11 3.93 0.86
C LEU A 123 3.73 2.65 0.11
N LEU A 124 4.18 2.48 -1.15
CA LEU A 124 3.93 1.27 -1.94
C LEU A 124 4.50 0.02 -1.25
N ALA A 125 5.70 0.13 -0.68
CA ALA A 125 6.29 -0.97 0.09
C ALA A 125 5.42 -1.34 1.30
N LYS A 126 4.93 -0.34 2.04
CA LYS A 126 4.07 -0.54 3.22
C LYS A 126 2.70 -1.11 2.87
N ALA A 127 2.15 -0.72 1.69
CA ALA A 127 0.85 -1.16 1.21
C ALA A 127 0.90 -2.56 0.57
N ASN A 128 2.08 -3.10 0.32
CA ASN A 128 2.23 -4.41 -0.32
C ASN A 128 1.41 -5.48 0.41
N ARG A 129 0.64 -6.26 -0.34
CA ARG A 129 -0.31 -7.27 0.12
C ARG A 129 -1.48 -6.73 0.94
N GLY A 130 -1.85 -5.46 0.68
CA GLY A 130 -2.94 -4.77 1.36
C GLY A 130 -3.63 -3.75 0.47
N TYR A 131 -4.12 -2.70 1.07
CA TYR A 131 -4.85 -1.64 0.39
C TYR A 131 -4.08 -0.32 0.44
N LEU A 132 -4.01 0.36 -0.71
CA LEU A 132 -3.64 1.77 -0.78
C LEU A 132 -4.91 2.60 -0.98
N TYR A 133 -5.26 3.37 0.04
CA TYR A 133 -6.44 4.22 0.04
C TYR A 133 -6.07 5.64 -0.40
N ILE A 134 -6.80 6.16 -1.39
CA ILE A 134 -6.57 7.47 -1.97
C ILE A 134 -7.87 8.27 -1.83
N ASP A 135 -7.84 9.31 -1.01
CA ASP A 135 -8.95 10.25 -0.90
C ASP A 135 -8.75 11.39 -1.92
N GLU A 136 -9.83 11.70 -2.68
CA GLU A 136 -9.81 12.73 -3.70
C GLU A 136 -8.71 12.55 -4.76
N VAL A 137 -8.72 11.42 -5.46
CA VAL A 137 -7.74 11.07 -6.51
C VAL A 137 -7.60 12.17 -7.58
N ASN A 138 -8.67 12.93 -7.83
CA ASN A 138 -8.70 14.06 -8.76
C ASN A 138 -7.81 15.26 -8.35
N LEU A 139 -7.30 15.25 -7.12
CA LEU A 139 -6.37 16.26 -6.62
C LEU A 139 -4.91 15.80 -6.65
N LEU A 140 -4.66 14.55 -7.04
CA LEU A 140 -3.29 14.06 -7.23
C LEU A 140 -2.70 14.62 -8.52
N GLU A 141 -1.39 14.77 -8.53
CA GLU A 141 -0.65 15.12 -9.73
C GLU A 141 -0.66 13.94 -10.72
N ASP A 142 -0.82 14.21 -12.01
CA ASP A 142 -0.98 13.19 -13.06
C ASP A 142 0.12 12.13 -13.01
N HIS A 143 1.38 12.55 -12.79
CA HIS A 143 2.51 11.64 -12.73
C HIS A 143 2.45 10.65 -11.53
N ILE A 144 1.78 11.03 -10.43
CA ILE A 144 1.54 10.11 -9.31
C ILE A 144 0.45 9.10 -9.67
N VAL A 145 -0.60 9.56 -10.36
CA VAL A 145 -1.67 8.67 -10.82
C VAL A 145 -1.12 7.63 -11.80
N ASP A 146 -0.33 8.05 -12.80
CA ASP A 146 0.30 7.16 -13.77
C ASP A 146 1.18 6.11 -13.09
N LEU A 147 1.99 6.54 -12.12
CA LEU A 147 2.85 5.66 -11.34
C LEU A 147 2.03 4.60 -10.55
N LEU A 148 0.95 5.02 -9.91
CA LEU A 148 0.09 4.13 -9.15
C LEU A 148 -0.62 3.10 -10.06
N LEU A 149 -1.06 3.52 -11.24
CA LEU A 149 -1.67 2.64 -12.22
C LEU A 149 -0.66 1.62 -12.76
N ASP A 150 0.56 2.04 -13.08
CA ASP A 150 1.62 1.15 -13.53
C ASP A 150 1.94 0.08 -12.48
N VAL A 151 2.14 0.49 -11.23
CA VAL A 151 2.41 -0.43 -10.12
C VAL A 151 1.23 -1.38 -9.87
N SER A 152 -0.01 -0.90 -9.95
CA SER A 152 -1.19 -1.75 -9.74
C SER A 152 -1.35 -2.82 -10.82
N GLN A 153 -0.87 -2.54 -12.04
CA GLN A 153 -0.91 -3.49 -13.15
C GLN A 153 0.27 -4.46 -13.13
N SER A 154 1.48 -3.97 -12.83
CA SER A 154 2.70 -4.79 -12.83
C SER A 154 2.85 -5.64 -11.56
N GLY A 155 2.28 -5.20 -10.44
CA GLY A 155 2.50 -5.80 -9.12
C GLY A 155 3.90 -5.54 -8.56
N GLU A 156 4.68 -4.68 -9.21
CA GLU A 156 6.06 -4.36 -8.83
C GLU A 156 6.30 -2.85 -8.82
N ASN A 157 7.10 -2.40 -7.88
CA ASN A 157 7.64 -1.05 -7.87
C ASN A 157 9.11 -1.09 -8.30
N VAL A 158 9.44 -0.39 -9.38
CA VAL A 158 10.80 -0.30 -9.93
C VAL A 158 11.30 1.14 -9.83
N ILE A 159 12.42 1.32 -9.18
CA ILE A 159 13.03 2.63 -8.96
C ILE A 159 14.42 2.63 -9.56
N GLU A 160 14.63 3.45 -10.56
CA GLU A 160 15.91 3.64 -11.22
C GLU A 160 16.32 5.10 -11.12
N ARG A 161 17.08 5.44 -10.08
CA ARG A 161 17.55 6.82 -9.83
C ARG A 161 18.95 6.83 -9.25
N GLU A 162 19.75 7.80 -9.63
CA GLU A 162 21.09 8.09 -9.07
C GLU A 162 22.03 6.87 -8.98
N GLY A 163 21.90 5.95 -9.96
CA GLY A 163 22.68 4.72 -9.99
C GLY A 163 22.23 3.64 -9.00
N LEU A 164 21.05 3.80 -8.42
CA LEU A 164 20.31 2.74 -7.73
C LEU A 164 19.28 2.15 -8.68
N SER A 165 19.25 0.82 -8.75
CA SER A 165 18.16 0.06 -9.37
C SER A 165 17.56 -0.82 -8.30
N ILE A 166 16.38 -0.44 -7.82
CA ILE A 166 15.65 -1.13 -6.75
C ILE A 166 14.34 -1.65 -7.28
N ARG A 167 14.06 -2.89 -6.95
CA ARG A 167 12.79 -3.54 -7.29
C ARG A 167 12.24 -4.23 -6.06
N HIS A 168 10.95 -4.10 -5.85
CA HIS A 168 10.23 -4.84 -4.82
C HIS A 168 8.79 -5.12 -5.22
N ALA A 169 8.20 -6.17 -4.66
CA ALA A 169 6.79 -6.47 -4.83
C ALA A 169 5.91 -5.33 -4.28
N SER A 170 4.86 -5.02 -5.01
CA SER A 170 3.82 -4.05 -4.66
C SER A 170 2.47 -4.58 -5.13
N ASP A 171 2.15 -5.78 -4.70
CA ASP A 171 0.86 -6.45 -4.96
C ASP A 171 -0.18 -5.85 -4.03
N LEU A 172 -0.85 -4.81 -4.48
CA LEU A 172 -1.78 -4.03 -3.69
C LEU A 172 -3.08 -3.75 -4.46
N SER A 173 -4.16 -3.54 -3.72
CA SER A 173 -5.41 -3.07 -4.30
C SER A 173 -5.56 -1.57 -4.06
N LEU A 174 -5.80 -0.82 -5.14
CA LEU A 174 -6.07 0.60 -5.07
C LEU A 174 -7.54 0.84 -4.74
N ILE A 175 -7.82 1.67 -3.74
CA ILE A 175 -9.16 2.16 -3.47
C ILE A 175 -9.13 3.67 -3.61
N HIS A 176 -9.70 4.15 -4.72
CA HIS A 176 -9.74 5.56 -5.09
C HIS A 176 -11.11 6.15 -4.76
N ILE A 177 -11.13 7.36 -4.26
CA ILE A 177 -12.36 8.12 -3.99
C ILE A 177 -12.28 9.49 -4.62
#